data_639891065080611581fdf4a663c3f1b3
#
_entry.id   639891065080611581fdf4a663c3f1b3
#
_cell.length_a   1.000
_cell.length_b   1.000
_cell.length_c   1.000
_cell.angle_alpha   90.00
_cell.angle_beta   90.00
_cell.angle_gamma   90.00
#
_symmetry.space_group_name_H-M   'P 1'
#
loop_
_entity.id
_entity.type
_entity.pdbx_description
1 polymer ?
#
loop_
_entity_poly.entity_id
_entity_poly.type
_entity_poly.pdbx_seq_one_letter_code
_entity_poly.pdbx_strand_id
1 'polypeptide(L)'
;MTTIPLFFTFDEHYVVPALVAFHSLLAHADRQYRYRLHVLHPGISDRARRRIASVVGRFDHGEVVFHDTSMYEAELASCGGKSHFSKEIYFKLCAPTLFPECDRIICSDVDVVFTGDVSKAYFAYPDEDFYYAGVDTILPTNRLPLYASFDKEEQHWLAREICANFLLLNLKALRRDDMQRRMTEYYKANYARLPFPEQDCMAIFARGQVRPLSMRYGVSNVYYRVNADTTPFYAHCLCLPADDAARRAEFKAALADPIQLHYIGAEKPWNSCGVPKQGVWLRTLWEAGQTMYYIRCLPGILRQKWRRYSLRRFIGKLMRKIKQ
;
A
#
# COMPACT_ATOMS: atom_id res chain seq x y z
N MET A 1 -12.56 2.08 26.07
CA MET A 1 -12.67 2.03 24.59
C MET A 1 -11.38 1.44 24.08
N THR A 2 -11.46 0.36 23.29
CA THR A 2 -10.27 -0.30 22.74
C THR A 2 -9.62 0.58 21.68
N THR A 3 -8.29 0.69 21.72
CA THR A 3 -7.53 1.46 20.74
C THR A 3 -7.01 0.51 19.66
N ILE A 4 -7.26 0.86 18.41
CA ILE A 4 -6.74 0.18 17.20
C ILE A 4 -5.55 0.99 16.71
N PRO A 5 -4.30 0.49 16.85
CA PRO A 5 -3.13 1.15 16.31
C PRO A 5 -3.00 0.87 14.81
N LEU A 6 -2.70 1.91 14.05
CA LEU A 6 -2.33 1.83 12.64
C LEU A 6 -1.04 2.61 12.40
N PHE A 7 -0.19 2.14 11.51
CA PHE A 7 0.94 2.94 11.08
C PHE A 7 1.00 3.12 9.57
N PHE A 8 1.55 4.26 9.19
CA PHE A 8 1.72 4.70 7.82
C PHE A 8 3.14 5.24 7.66
N THR A 9 3.73 5.04 6.51
CA THR A 9 5.07 5.52 6.23
C THR A 9 5.10 6.34 4.94
N PHE A 10 5.58 7.58 5.01
CA PHE A 10 5.63 8.49 3.87
C PHE A 10 6.52 9.71 4.13
N ASP A 11 6.91 10.36 3.05
CA ASP A 11 7.67 11.62 3.04
C ASP A 11 6.76 12.86 2.86
N GLU A 12 7.38 14.05 2.79
CA GLU A 12 6.67 15.33 2.61
C GLU A 12 5.82 15.37 1.33
N HIS A 13 6.21 14.65 0.26
CA HIS A 13 5.47 14.65 -1.01
C HIS A 13 4.12 13.93 -0.91
N TYR A 14 4.01 12.99 0.02
CA TYR A 14 2.79 12.22 0.25
C TYR A 14 1.90 12.75 1.38
N VAL A 15 2.19 13.93 1.94
CA VAL A 15 1.37 14.54 2.99
C VAL A 15 -0.09 14.72 2.57
N VAL A 16 -0.37 15.20 1.35
CA VAL A 16 -1.77 15.40 0.92
C VAL A 16 -2.50 14.08 0.64
N PRO A 17 -1.91 13.10 -0.05
CA PRO A 17 -2.46 11.75 -0.08
C PRO A 17 -2.78 11.20 1.33
N ALA A 18 -1.86 11.35 2.29
CA ALA A 18 -2.07 10.92 3.67
C ALA A 18 -3.27 11.62 4.36
N LEU A 19 -3.46 12.93 4.11
CA LEU A 19 -4.64 13.66 4.62
C LEU A 19 -5.95 13.08 4.10
N VAL A 20 -5.98 12.65 2.83
CA VAL A 20 -7.13 11.99 2.21
C VAL A 20 -7.35 10.60 2.83
N ALA A 21 -6.28 9.82 2.99
CA ALA A 21 -6.33 8.50 3.61
C ALA A 21 -6.85 8.57 5.04
N PHE A 22 -6.28 9.46 5.88
CA PHE A 22 -6.67 9.61 7.30
C PHE A 22 -8.09 10.12 7.46
N HIS A 23 -8.50 11.12 6.65
CA HIS A 23 -9.88 11.59 6.66
C HIS A 23 -10.85 10.46 6.31
N SER A 24 -10.60 9.72 5.22
CA SER A 24 -11.49 8.64 4.80
C SER A 24 -11.53 7.49 5.79
N LEU A 25 -10.39 7.11 6.38
CA LEU A 25 -10.32 6.09 7.42
C LEU A 25 -11.22 6.45 8.59
N LEU A 26 -11.04 7.64 9.16
CA LEU A 26 -11.79 8.07 10.34
C LEU A 26 -13.25 8.35 10.03
N ALA A 27 -13.59 8.80 8.82
CA ALA A 27 -14.98 9.01 8.41
C ALA A 27 -15.79 7.71 8.32
N HIS A 28 -15.14 6.58 8.04
CA HIS A 28 -15.77 5.26 7.91
C HIS A 28 -15.50 4.33 9.11
N ALA A 29 -14.72 4.80 10.08
CA ALA A 29 -14.33 4.04 11.25
C ALA A 29 -15.50 3.77 12.19
N ASP A 30 -15.55 2.58 12.79
CA ASP A 30 -16.50 2.25 13.84
C ASP A 30 -16.17 3.04 15.12
N ARG A 31 -17.07 3.93 15.53
CA ARG A 31 -16.87 4.85 16.65
C ARG A 31 -16.85 4.20 18.04
N GLN A 32 -17.11 2.90 18.12
CA GLN A 32 -16.92 2.15 19.37
C GLN A 32 -15.44 1.94 19.71
N TYR A 33 -14.53 2.18 18.74
CA TYR A 33 -13.09 2.07 18.90
C TYR A 33 -12.41 3.45 18.80
N ARG A 34 -11.19 3.55 19.33
CA ARG A 34 -10.27 4.66 19.12
C ARG A 34 -9.21 4.24 18.10
N TYR A 35 -8.87 5.11 17.17
CA TYR A 35 -7.88 4.84 16.13
C TYR A 35 -6.65 5.70 16.37
N ARG A 36 -5.50 5.03 16.64
CA ARG A 36 -4.22 5.70 16.83
C ARG A 36 -3.41 5.58 15.56
N LEU A 37 -3.22 6.70 14.86
CA LEU A 37 -2.51 6.79 13.60
C LEU A 37 -1.05 7.16 13.84
N HIS A 38 -0.16 6.21 13.73
CA HIS A 38 1.27 6.42 13.83
C HIS A 38 1.84 6.78 12.45
N VAL A 39 2.49 7.93 12.34
CA VAL A 39 3.14 8.42 11.12
C VAL A 39 4.64 8.25 11.25
N LEU A 40 5.20 7.31 10.48
CA LEU A 40 6.64 7.13 10.35
C LEU A 40 7.14 8.00 9.21
N HIS A 41 8.11 8.88 9.46
CA HIS A 41 8.58 9.85 8.46
C HIS A 41 10.07 10.17 8.59
N PRO A 42 10.77 10.41 7.46
CA PRO A 42 12.19 10.80 7.48
C PRO A 42 12.42 12.30 7.73
N GLY A 43 11.40 13.04 8.16
CA GLY A 43 11.50 14.47 8.42
C GLY A 43 10.45 15.30 7.68
N ILE A 44 9.15 15.14 8.03
CA ILE A 44 8.10 16.03 7.52
C ILE A 44 8.09 17.36 8.26
N SER A 45 7.69 18.46 7.57
CA SER A 45 7.66 19.80 8.12
C SER A 45 6.64 19.96 9.25
N ASP A 46 6.88 20.92 10.16
CA ASP A 46 5.91 21.26 11.21
C ASP A 46 4.58 21.72 10.62
N ARG A 47 4.59 22.35 9.45
CA ARG A 47 3.38 22.70 8.72
C ARG A 47 2.59 21.46 8.33
N ALA A 48 3.27 20.43 7.83
CA ALA A 48 2.65 19.16 7.48
C ALA A 48 2.06 18.46 8.71
N ARG A 49 2.83 18.39 9.81
CA ARG A 49 2.37 17.82 11.09
C ARG A 49 1.09 18.52 11.59
N ARG A 50 1.07 19.86 11.61
CA ARG A 50 -0.14 20.63 12.01
C ARG A 50 -1.33 20.36 11.10
N ARG A 51 -1.13 20.24 9.79
CA ARG A 51 -2.21 19.91 8.83
C ARG A 51 -2.79 18.52 9.10
N ILE A 52 -1.93 17.53 9.31
CA ILE A 52 -2.34 16.15 9.63
C ILE A 52 -3.12 16.15 10.96
N ALA A 53 -2.58 16.74 12.01
CA ALA A 53 -3.24 16.84 13.30
C ALA A 53 -4.62 17.55 13.19
N SER A 54 -4.72 18.60 12.37
CA SER A 54 -5.99 19.32 12.14
C SER A 54 -7.04 18.45 11.42
N VAL A 55 -6.66 17.59 10.48
CA VAL A 55 -7.61 16.69 9.79
C VAL A 55 -8.06 15.59 10.74
N VAL A 56 -7.12 14.95 11.44
CA VAL A 56 -7.41 13.87 12.40
C VAL A 56 -8.25 14.41 13.58
N GLY A 57 -7.94 15.58 14.09
CA GLY A 57 -8.65 16.23 15.22
C GLY A 57 -10.11 16.63 14.94
N ARG A 58 -10.61 16.44 13.73
CA ARG A 58 -12.06 16.56 13.44
C ARG A 58 -12.86 15.34 13.92
N PHE A 59 -12.19 14.28 14.32
CA PHE A 59 -12.78 13.01 14.71
C PHE A 59 -12.40 12.70 16.16
N ASP A 60 -13.39 12.65 17.06
CA ASP A 60 -13.18 12.42 18.51
C ASP A 60 -12.55 11.05 18.82
N HIS A 61 -12.67 10.10 17.88
CA HIS A 61 -12.14 8.74 18.00
C HIS A 61 -10.78 8.55 17.29
N GLY A 62 -10.21 9.64 16.72
CA GLY A 62 -8.93 9.62 16.04
C GLY A 62 -7.84 10.34 16.84
N GLU A 63 -6.64 9.80 16.83
CA GLU A 63 -5.43 10.48 17.32
C GLU A 63 -4.26 10.22 16.38
N VAL A 64 -3.27 11.11 16.32
CA VAL A 64 -2.07 10.96 15.50
C VAL A 64 -0.81 11.11 16.33
N VAL A 65 0.16 10.23 16.09
CA VAL A 65 1.49 10.24 16.71
C VAL A 65 2.54 10.25 15.61
N PHE A 66 3.53 11.11 15.71
CA PHE A 66 4.60 11.24 14.72
C PHE A 66 5.89 10.60 15.24
N HIS A 67 6.53 9.80 14.39
CA HIS A 67 7.78 9.13 14.67
C HIS A 67 8.80 9.56 13.61
N ASP A 68 9.85 10.24 14.03
CA ASP A 68 10.97 10.59 13.17
C ASP A 68 11.87 9.37 12.97
N THR A 69 11.97 8.95 11.73
CA THR A 69 12.77 7.78 11.32
C THR A 69 14.05 8.17 10.59
N SER A 70 14.43 9.45 10.62
CA SER A 70 15.65 9.96 9.96
C SER A 70 16.93 9.26 10.44
N MET A 71 16.95 8.76 11.67
CA MET A 71 18.07 7.98 12.22
C MET A 71 18.39 6.71 11.39
N TYR A 72 17.41 6.15 10.70
CA TYR A 72 17.62 4.97 9.83
C TYR A 72 18.13 5.32 8.44
N GLU A 73 18.21 6.60 8.06
CA GLU A 73 18.65 6.98 6.71
C GLU A 73 20.09 6.57 6.40
N ALA A 74 20.98 6.67 7.38
CA ALA A 74 22.37 6.24 7.23
C ALA A 74 22.47 4.73 6.99
N GLU A 75 21.64 3.95 7.68
CA GLU A 75 21.53 2.51 7.51
C GLU A 75 21.02 2.13 6.12
N LEU A 76 19.98 2.82 5.65
CA LEU A 76 19.39 2.61 4.32
C LEU A 76 20.29 3.11 3.18
N ALA A 77 21.08 4.14 3.39
CA ALA A 77 22.04 4.64 2.41
C ALA A 77 23.09 3.58 2.04
N SER A 78 23.44 2.70 2.98
CA SER A 78 24.39 1.61 2.76
C SER A 78 23.85 0.49 1.84
N CYS A 79 22.54 0.40 1.67
CA CYS A 79 21.89 -0.64 0.84
C CYS A 79 22.04 -0.42 -0.68
N GLY A 80 22.65 0.69 -1.15
CA GLY A 80 23.05 0.89 -2.55
C GLY A 80 21.87 0.97 -3.53
N GLY A 81 20.91 1.89 -3.32
CA GLY A 81 19.66 1.89 -4.07
C GLY A 81 19.71 2.49 -5.46
N LYS A 82 19.36 1.67 -6.47
CA LYS A 82 18.82 2.12 -7.77
C LYS A 82 17.31 1.82 -7.89
N SER A 83 16.63 1.55 -6.79
CA SER A 83 15.22 1.17 -6.80
C SER A 83 14.33 2.42 -6.93
N HIS A 84 13.26 2.29 -7.70
CA HIS A 84 12.17 3.27 -7.80
C HIS A 84 11.22 3.22 -6.59
N PHE A 85 11.45 2.31 -5.64
CA PHE A 85 10.73 2.26 -4.37
C PHE A 85 11.30 3.27 -3.39
N SER A 86 10.41 3.87 -2.61
CA SER A 86 10.81 4.78 -1.56
C SER A 86 11.46 4.03 -0.40
N LYS A 87 12.39 4.69 0.31
CA LYS A 87 13.07 4.09 1.46
C LYS A 87 12.12 3.77 2.62
N GLU A 88 11.00 4.47 2.65
CA GLU A 88 9.99 4.37 3.70
C GLU A 88 9.37 2.97 3.79
N ILE A 89 9.38 2.18 2.71
CA ILE A 89 8.88 0.78 2.73
C ILE A 89 9.65 -0.11 3.71
N TYR A 90 10.96 0.18 3.93
CA TYR A 90 11.80 -0.54 4.89
C TYR A 90 11.25 -0.49 6.32
N PHE A 91 10.61 0.63 6.70
CA PHE A 91 10.09 0.78 8.06
C PHE A 91 8.96 -0.20 8.39
N LYS A 92 8.31 -0.78 7.37
CA LYS A 92 7.35 -1.88 7.59
C LYS A 92 8.01 -3.09 8.24
N LEU A 93 9.28 -3.36 7.92
CA LEU A 93 10.06 -4.46 8.53
C LEU A 93 10.50 -4.12 9.95
N CYS A 94 10.63 -2.84 10.31
CA CYS A 94 11.07 -2.37 11.62
C CYS A 94 9.93 -2.23 12.64
N ALA A 95 8.69 -2.48 12.25
CA ALA A 95 7.51 -2.32 13.10
C ALA A 95 7.61 -3.03 14.47
N PRO A 96 8.18 -4.25 14.61
CA PRO A 96 8.31 -4.92 15.90
C PRO A 96 9.09 -4.14 16.96
N THR A 97 10.14 -3.39 16.56
CA THR A 97 10.92 -2.53 17.47
C THR A 97 10.32 -1.13 17.62
N LEU A 98 9.71 -0.59 16.55
CA LEU A 98 9.13 0.75 16.57
C LEU A 98 7.86 0.83 17.44
N PHE A 99 7.16 -0.29 17.64
CA PHE A 99 5.92 -0.36 18.42
C PHE A 99 6.01 -1.47 19.49
N PRO A 100 6.90 -1.34 20.48
CA PRO A 100 7.11 -2.39 21.49
C PRO A 100 5.87 -2.62 22.38
N GLU A 101 5.03 -1.61 22.53
CA GLU A 101 3.80 -1.64 23.32
C GLU A 101 2.62 -2.31 22.60
N CYS A 102 2.73 -2.54 21.29
CA CYS A 102 1.65 -3.14 20.50
C CYS A 102 1.90 -4.65 20.30
N ASP A 103 0.92 -5.48 20.63
CA ASP A 103 0.93 -6.89 20.23
C ASP A 103 0.56 -7.06 18.76
N ARG A 104 -0.32 -6.19 18.24
CA ARG A 104 -0.78 -6.18 16.86
C ARG A 104 -0.90 -4.74 16.37
N ILE A 105 -0.71 -4.53 15.07
CA ILE A 105 -0.86 -3.22 14.42
C ILE A 105 -1.28 -3.39 12.97
N ILE A 106 -2.11 -2.48 12.47
CA ILE A 106 -2.40 -2.40 11.04
C ILE A 106 -1.34 -1.51 10.36
N CYS A 107 -0.79 -1.98 9.24
CA CYS A 107 0.01 -1.18 8.32
C CYS A 107 -0.81 -0.83 7.09
N SER A 108 -0.75 0.42 6.62
CA SER A 108 -1.37 0.79 5.35
C SER A 108 -0.53 1.81 4.58
N ASP A 109 -0.61 1.73 3.26
CA ASP A 109 -0.14 2.77 2.37
C ASP A 109 -1.04 4.03 2.49
N VAL A 110 -0.60 5.18 1.95
CA VAL A 110 -1.32 6.45 2.03
C VAL A 110 -1.90 6.92 0.69
N ASP A 111 -1.56 6.26 -0.40
CA ASP A 111 -2.18 6.50 -1.71
C ASP A 111 -3.49 5.69 -1.87
N VAL A 112 -4.29 5.74 -0.84
CA VAL A 112 -5.53 5.00 -0.66
C VAL A 112 -6.71 5.91 -0.31
N VAL A 113 -7.92 5.39 -0.49
CA VAL A 113 -9.15 5.90 0.13
C VAL A 113 -9.83 4.74 0.84
N PHE A 114 -10.12 4.92 2.11
CA PHE A 114 -10.96 3.98 2.85
C PHE A 114 -12.42 4.29 2.58
N THR A 115 -13.17 3.28 2.26
CA THR A 115 -14.61 3.34 1.94
C THR A 115 -15.42 2.44 2.87
N GLY A 116 -14.78 1.85 3.87
CA GLY A 116 -15.38 1.01 4.90
C GLY A 116 -14.50 0.94 6.15
N ASP A 117 -15.06 0.36 7.19
CA ASP A 117 -14.39 0.21 8.50
C ASP A 117 -13.30 -0.87 8.47
N VAL A 118 -12.18 -0.59 9.14
CA VAL A 118 -11.01 -1.48 9.22
C VAL A 118 -10.94 -2.29 10.51
N SER A 119 -11.80 -2.06 11.47
CA SER A 119 -11.75 -2.72 12.79
C SER A 119 -11.83 -4.23 12.69
N LYS A 120 -12.65 -4.76 11.76
CA LYS A 120 -12.78 -6.20 11.54
C LYS A 120 -11.47 -6.88 11.13
N ALA A 121 -10.61 -6.17 10.40
CA ALA A 121 -9.29 -6.69 10.07
C ALA A 121 -8.38 -6.76 11.30
N TYR A 122 -8.45 -5.76 12.20
CA TYR A 122 -7.67 -5.74 13.44
C TYR A 122 -8.02 -6.89 14.37
N PHE A 123 -9.29 -7.23 14.47
CA PHE A 123 -9.79 -8.32 15.30
C PHE A 123 -9.86 -9.68 14.57
N ALA A 124 -9.39 -9.75 13.33
CA ALA A 124 -9.26 -11.03 12.66
C ALA A 124 -8.21 -11.91 13.38
N TYR A 125 -8.48 -13.21 13.42
CA TYR A 125 -7.55 -14.21 13.96
C TYR A 125 -7.09 -13.95 15.41
N PRO A 126 -8.00 -13.73 16.39
CA PRO A 126 -7.65 -13.28 17.75
C PRO A 126 -6.75 -14.30 18.47
N ASP A 127 -6.98 -15.59 18.28
CA ASP A 127 -6.32 -16.69 18.99
C ASP A 127 -5.33 -17.47 18.10
N GLU A 128 -5.07 -17.00 16.86
CA GLU A 128 -4.18 -17.69 15.95
C GLU A 128 -2.75 -17.16 15.99
N ASP A 129 -1.79 -18.06 15.80
CA ASP A 129 -0.40 -17.73 15.60
C ASP A 129 -0.15 -17.46 14.10
N PHE A 130 0.31 -16.26 13.77
CA PHE A 130 0.64 -15.82 12.43
C PHE A 130 1.60 -14.63 12.50
N TYR A 131 2.26 -14.29 11.39
CA TYR A 131 3.07 -13.08 11.30
C TYR A 131 2.32 -11.94 10.63
N TYR A 132 1.63 -12.24 9.52
CA TYR A 132 0.91 -11.26 8.71
C TYR A 132 -0.48 -11.76 8.36
N ALA A 133 -1.46 -10.85 8.37
CA ALA A 133 -2.72 -11.07 7.68
C ALA A 133 -2.91 -9.98 6.62
N GLY A 134 -3.25 -10.39 5.40
CA GLY A 134 -3.38 -9.49 4.25
C GLY A 134 -4.12 -10.15 3.11
N VAL A 135 -4.32 -9.41 2.03
CA VAL A 135 -4.90 -9.97 0.81
C VAL A 135 -3.84 -10.85 0.16
N ASP A 136 -4.10 -12.17 0.17
CA ASP A 136 -3.22 -13.15 -0.44
C ASP A 136 -3.20 -13.01 -1.96
N THR A 137 -2.05 -13.21 -2.54
CA THR A 137 -1.85 -13.11 -3.98
C THR A 137 -1.03 -14.29 -4.48
N ILE A 138 -1.26 -14.66 -5.73
CA ILE A 138 -0.41 -15.60 -6.44
C ILE A 138 0.27 -14.83 -7.56
N LEU A 139 1.60 -14.85 -7.58
CA LEU A 139 2.34 -14.22 -8.66
C LEU A 139 1.99 -14.84 -10.00
N PRO A 140 1.71 -14.02 -11.02
CA PRO A 140 1.54 -14.52 -12.36
C PRO A 140 2.81 -15.21 -12.85
N THR A 141 2.63 -16.29 -13.61
CA THR A 141 3.75 -17.07 -14.15
C THR A 141 4.74 -16.25 -14.98
N ASN A 142 4.28 -15.17 -15.62
CA ASN A 142 5.15 -14.25 -16.37
C ASN A 142 6.06 -13.38 -15.48
N ARG A 143 5.84 -13.33 -14.17
CA ARG A 143 6.72 -12.64 -13.22
C ARG A 143 7.73 -13.56 -12.54
N LEU A 144 7.54 -14.88 -12.59
CA LEU A 144 8.49 -15.84 -12.03
C LEU A 144 9.93 -15.67 -12.55
N PRO A 145 10.18 -15.28 -13.82
CA PRO A 145 11.54 -14.98 -14.28
C PRO A 145 12.27 -13.88 -13.50
N LEU A 146 11.54 -12.97 -12.82
CA LEU A 146 12.14 -11.94 -11.96
C LEU A 146 12.89 -12.57 -10.76
N TYR A 147 12.50 -13.78 -10.38
CA TYR A 147 13.05 -14.52 -9.26
C TYR A 147 13.97 -15.68 -9.67
N ALA A 148 14.43 -15.70 -10.94
CA ALA A 148 15.28 -16.78 -11.45
C ALA A 148 16.63 -16.93 -10.71
N SER A 149 17.12 -15.85 -10.07
CA SER A 149 18.35 -15.85 -9.26
C SER A 149 18.18 -16.36 -7.84
N PHE A 150 16.94 -16.65 -7.42
CA PHE A 150 16.61 -17.17 -6.10
C PHE A 150 16.62 -18.70 -6.11
N ASP A 151 16.85 -19.33 -4.96
CA ASP A 151 16.78 -20.78 -4.86
C ASP A 151 15.31 -21.28 -4.94
N LYS A 152 15.13 -22.60 -5.01
CA LYS A 152 13.83 -23.23 -5.21
C LYS A 152 12.88 -23.00 -4.03
N GLU A 153 13.40 -22.95 -2.81
CA GLU A 153 12.62 -22.69 -1.61
C GLU A 153 12.15 -21.23 -1.57
N GLU A 154 13.05 -20.28 -1.82
CA GLU A 154 12.73 -18.87 -1.95
C GLU A 154 11.69 -18.61 -3.04
N GLN A 155 11.88 -19.20 -4.24
CA GLN A 155 10.92 -19.09 -5.35
C GLN A 155 9.53 -19.60 -4.98
N HIS A 156 9.45 -20.68 -4.19
CA HIS A 156 8.17 -21.24 -3.74
C HIS A 156 7.40 -20.23 -2.86
N TRP A 157 8.08 -19.55 -1.95
CA TRP A 157 7.45 -18.55 -1.07
C TRP A 157 7.17 -17.24 -1.80
N LEU A 158 8.07 -16.79 -2.66
CA LEU A 158 7.89 -15.60 -3.50
C LEU A 158 6.71 -15.72 -4.48
N ALA A 159 6.32 -16.94 -4.86
CA ALA A 159 5.12 -17.17 -5.66
C ALA A 159 3.80 -16.98 -4.88
N ARG A 160 3.84 -16.83 -3.56
CA ARG A 160 2.69 -16.76 -2.65
C ARG A 160 2.77 -15.52 -1.77
N GLU A 161 2.74 -14.38 -2.42
CA GLU A 161 2.84 -13.09 -1.74
C GLU A 161 1.52 -12.66 -1.10
N ILE A 162 1.63 -11.68 -0.21
CA ILE A 162 0.50 -10.87 0.26
C ILE A 162 0.70 -9.43 -0.19
N CYS A 163 -0.40 -8.74 -0.48
CA CYS A 163 -0.33 -7.31 -0.79
C CYS A 163 0.11 -6.50 0.43
N ALA A 164 1.24 -5.81 0.32
CA ALA A 164 1.80 -5.01 1.41
C ALA A 164 1.11 -3.64 1.61
N ASN A 165 0.06 -3.35 0.84
CA ASN A 165 -0.67 -2.08 0.93
C ASN A 165 -1.60 -1.98 2.14
N PHE A 166 -2.06 -3.13 2.68
CA PHE A 166 -2.86 -3.23 3.89
C PHE A 166 -2.56 -4.57 4.58
N LEU A 167 -2.00 -4.50 5.77
CA LEU A 167 -1.58 -5.68 6.54
C LEU A 167 -1.98 -5.53 8.00
N LEU A 168 -2.43 -6.61 8.62
CA LEU A 168 -2.38 -6.78 10.07
C LEU A 168 -1.08 -7.51 10.42
N LEU A 169 -0.24 -6.90 11.24
CA LEU A 169 0.99 -7.48 11.76
C LEU A 169 0.78 -8.00 13.17
N ASN A 170 1.16 -9.25 13.43
CA ASN A 170 1.27 -9.79 14.78
C ASN A 170 2.68 -9.52 15.31
N LEU A 171 2.86 -8.34 15.92
CA LEU A 171 4.18 -7.89 16.39
C LEU A 171 4.73 -8.76 17.51
N LYS A 172 3.84 -9.34 18.32
CA LYS A 172 4.23 -10.30 19.39
C LYS A 172 4.91 -11.52 18.80
N ALA A 173 4.33 -12.14 17.77
CA ALA A 173 4.93 -13.29 17.09
C ALA A 173 6.21 -12.92 16.36
N LEU A 174 6.21 -11.77 15.66
CA LEU A 174 7.41 -11.27 14.96
C LEU A 174 8.58 -11.01 15.90
N ARG A 175 8.33 -10.46 17.10
CA ARG A 175 9.36 -10.28 18.15
C ARG A 175 9.82 -11.61 18.73
N ARG A 176 8.90 -12.52 19.07
CA ARG A 176 9.21 -13.83 19.62
C ARG A 176 10.22 -14.59 18.77
N ASP A 177 10.06 -14.52 17.46
CA ASP A 177 10.85 -15.28 16.49
C ASP A 177 11.97 -14.47 15.83
N ASP A 178 12.28 -13.29 16.37
CA ASP A 178 13.36 -12.37 15.92
C ASP A 178 13.28 -12.05 14.40
N MET A 179 12.05 -11.94 13.90
CA MET A 179 11.82 -11.79 12.46
C MET A 179 12.32 -10.46 11.90
N GLN A 180 12.27 -9.38 12.69
CA GLN A 180 12.80 -8.09 12.24
C GLN A 180 14.28 -8.20 11.88
N ARG A 181 15.13 -8.69 12.77
CA ARG A 181 16.58 -8.81 12.50
C ARG A 181 16.82 -9.67 11.27
N ARG A 182 16.21 -10.85 11.21
CA ARG A 182 16.35 -11.78 10.08
C ARG A 182 15.94 -11.15 8.74
N MET A 183 14.81 -10.47 8.68
CA MET A 183 14.32 -9.83 7.46
C MET A 183 15.18 -8.61 7.07
N THR A 184 15.62 -7.79 8.02
CA THR A 184 16.41 -6.60 7.72
C THR A 184 17.84 -6.95 7.29
N GLU A 185 18.46 -7.98 7.88
CA GLU A 185 19.73 -8.53 7.41
C GLU A 185 19.63 -9.05 5.98
N TYR A 186 18.59 -9.83 5.69
CA TYR A 186 18.34 -10.35 4.35
C TYR A 186 18.05 -9.23 3.35
N TYR A 187 17.22 -8.25 3.72
CA TYR A 187 16.92 -7.07 2.91
C TYR A 187 18.22 -6.35 2.50
N LYS A 188 19.10 -6.04 3.46
CA LYS A 188 20.38 -5.36 3.19
C LYS A 188 21.28 -6.17 2.26
N ALA A 189 21.39 -7.48 2.48
CA ALA A 189 22.24 -8.34 1.68
C ALA A 189 21.71 -8.55 0.25
N ASN A 190 20.40 -8.44 0.03
CA ASN A 190 19.74 -8.85 -1.21
C ASN A 190 19.00 -7.72 -1.93
N TYR A 191 19.00 -6.49 -1.42
CA TYR A 191 18.21 -5.37 -1.92
C TYR A 191 18.27 -5.19 -3.45
N ALA A 192 19.47 -5.30 -4.02
CA ALA A 192 19.70 -5.10 -5.46
C ALA A 192 18.97 -6.13 -6.36
N ARG A 193 18.66 -7.31 -5.83
CA ARG A 193 17.98 -8.39 -6.56
C ARG A 193 16.51 -8.57 -6.20
N LEU A 194 16.00 -7.88 -5.14
CA LEU A 194 14.61 -7.95 -4.71
C LEU A 194 13.72 -7.07 -5.60
N PRO A 195 12.81 -7.62 -6.41
CA PRO A 195 11.87 -6.84 -7.23
C PRO A 195 10.89 -6.01 -6.40
N PHE A 196 10.44 -6.53 -5.24
CA PHE A 196 9.53 -5.88 -4.29
C PHE A 196 10.09 -6.01 -2.87
N PRO A 197 11.08 -5.17 -2.51
CA PRO A 197 12.02 -5.46 -1.41
C PRO A 197 11.39 -5.86 -0.08
N GLU A 198 10.44 -5.09 0.47
CA GLU A 198 9.81 -5.42 1.75
C GLU A 198 8.84 -6.59 1.63
N GLN A 199 8.09 -6.65 0.53
CA GLN A 199 7.10 -7.69 0.28
C GLN A 199 7.76 -9.04 0.05
N ASP A 200 8.87 -9.07 -0.71
CA ASP A 200 9.67 -10.27 -0.95
C ASP A 200 10.26 -10.82 0.36
N CYS A 201 10.79 -9.93 1.24
CA CYS A 201 11.27 -10.33 2.55
C CYS A 201 10.15 -10.93 3.41
N MET A 202 8.97 -10.31 3.44
CA MET A 202 7.82 -10.83 4.16
C MET A 202 7.43 -12.22 3.63
N ALA A 203 7.37 -12.39 2.30
CA ALA A 203 7.00 -13.67 1.68
C ALA A 203 7.98 -14.79 2.05
N ILE A 204 9.29 -14.52 1.93
CA ILE A 204 10.35 -15.52 2.21
C ILE A 204 10.34 -15.93 3.70
N PHE A 205 10.16 -14.98 4.61
CA PHE A 205 10.29 -15.26 6.05
C PHE A 205 8.98 -15.68 6.73
N ALA A 206 7.84 -15.30 6.16
CA ALA A 206 6.55 -15.72 6.72
C ALA A 206 6.28 -17.23 6.59
N ARG A 207 6.79 -17.90 5.54
CA ARG A 207 6.77 -19.37 5.36
C ARG A 207 5.43 -20.01 5.73
N GLY A 208 4.31 -19.45 5.25
CA GLY A 208 2.97 -19.96 5.56
C GLY A 208 2.34 -19.40 6.85
N GLN A 209 3.06 -18.60 7.64
CA GLN A 209 2.49 -17.84 8.78
C GLN A 209 1.75 -16.58 8.30
N VAL A 210 0.99 -16.74 7.22
CA VAL A 210 0.15 -15.71 6.62
C VAL A 210 -1.31 -16.12 6.74
N ARG A 211 -2.17 -15.15 7.03
CA ARG A 211 -3.63 -15.35 7.05
C ARG A 211 -4.29 -14.46 6.01
N PRO A 212 -5.28 -14.98 5.28
CA PRO A 212 -5.97 -14.19 4.26
C PRO A 212 -6.90 -13.16 4.89
N LEU A 213 -6.87 -11.94 4.39
CA LEU A 213 -7.92 -10.96 4.57
C LEU A 213 -8.77 -10.90 3.31
N SER A 214 -10.02 -10.45 3.44
CA SER A 214 -10.90 -10.24 2.27
C SER A 214 -10.25 -9.33 1.24
N MET A 215 -10.43 -9.63 -0.04
CA MET A 215 -9.99 -8.79 -1.16
C MET A 215 -10.47 -7.34 -1.07
N ARG A 216 -11.52 -7.06 -0.30
CA ARG A 216 -12.03 -5.70 -0.03
C ARG A 216 -11.01 -4.77 0.59
N TYR A 217 -9.98 -5.30 1.30
CA TYR A 217 -8.90 -4.53 1.90
C TYR A 217 -7.75 -4.18 0.93
N GLY A 218 -7.78 -4.67 -0.30
CA GLY A 218 -6.71 -4.45 -1.27
C GLY A 218 -7.21 -4.21 -2.70
N VAL A 219 -8.28 -3.42 -2.87
CA VAL A 219 -8.83 -3.15 -4.21
C VAL A 219 -8.03 -2.10 -4.92
N SER A 220 -7.22 -2.52 -5.89
CA SER A 220 -6.48 -1.59 -6.74
C SER A 220 -7.39 -0.90 -7.76
N ASN A 221 -7.18 0.40 -7.97
CA ASN A 221 -7.94 1.20 -8.91
C ASN A 221 -7.91 0.64 -10.36
N VAL A 222 -6.81 0.01 -10.76
CA VAL A 222 -6.67 -0.59 -12.10
C VAL A 222 -7.57 -1.79 -12.32
N TYR A 223 -8.05 -2.44 -11.26
CA TYR A 223 -8.97 -3.57 -11.37
C TYR A 223 -10.31 -3.19 -12.00
N TYR A 224 -10.70 -1.92 -11.94
CA TYR A 224 -11.91 -1.43 -12.62
C TYR A 224 -11.77 -1.32 -14.15
N ARG A 225 -10.59 -1.64 -14.71
CA ARG A 225 -10.36 -1.76 -16.16
C ARG A 225 -10.45 -3.20 -16.65
N VAL A 226 -10.67 -4.16 -15.75
CA VAL A 226 -10.63 -5.60 -16.03
C VAL A 226 -12.03 -6.14 -16.18
N ASN A 227 -12.21 -7.09 -17.10
CA ASN A 227 -13.39 -7.91 -17.11
C ASN A 227 -13.22 -9.06 -16.10
N ALA A 228 -13.90 -8.96 -14.97
CA ALA A 228 -13.81 -9.93 -13.87
C ALA A 228 -14.35 -11.32 -14.22
N ASP A 229 -15.14 -11.45 -15.31
CA ASP A 229 -15.71 -12.73 -15.73
C ASP A 229 -14.80 -13.56 -16.59
N THR A 230 -14.06 -12.91 -17.49
CA THR A 230 -13.35 -13.59 -18.58
C THR A 230 -11.85 -13.44 -18.55
N THR A 231 -11.31 -12.39 -17.92
CA THR A 231 -9.88 -12.10 -18.01
C THR A 231 -9.10 -12.78 -16.90
N PRO A 232 -8.14 -13.65 -17.19
CA PRO A 232 -7.07 -14.01 -16.26
C PRO A 232 -6.25 -12.74 -16.06
N PHE A 233 -6.43 -12.09 -14.93
CA PHE A 233 -5.85 -10.79 -14.72
C PHE A 233 -4.62 -10.85 -13.83
N TYR A 234 -3.53 -10.33 -14.35
CA TYR A 234 -2.23 -10.32 -13.72
C TYR A 234 -1.73 -8.88 -13.61
N ALA A 235 -2.28 -8.12 -12.69
CA ALA A 235 -1.69 -6.84 -12.36
C ALA A 235 -1.49 -6.74 -10.86
N HIS A 236 -0.33 -6.24 -10.48
CA HIS A 236 -0.04 -5.90 -9.10
C HIS A 236 -0.39 -7.02 -8.12
N CYS A 237 0.19 -8.20 -8.37
CA CYS A 237 0.10 -9.35 -7.48
C CYS A 237 -1.28 -10.02 -7.35
N LEU A 238 -2.27 -9.71 -8.17
CA LEU A 238 -3.53 -10.45 -8.18
C LEU A 238 -3.60 -11.36 -9.41
N CYS A 239 -3.73 -12.67 -9.18
CA CYS A 239 -4.03 -13.67 -10.20
C CYS A 239 -5.44 -14.24 -9.95
N LEU A 240 -6.29 -14.16 -10.97
CA LEU A 240 -7.61 -14.76 -10.94
C LEU A 240 -7.64 -15.94 -11.91
N PRO A 241 -7.51 -17.18 -11.46
CA PRO A 241 -7.66 -18.35 -12.29
C PRO A 241 -9.03 -18.37 -12.97
N ALA A 242 -9.09 -18.77 -14.23
CA ALA A 242 -10.35 -18.78 -14.98
C ALA A 242 -11.37 -19.77 -14.40
N ASP A 243 -10.90 -20.81 -13.76
CA ASP A 243 -11.66 -21.92 -13.19
C ASP A 243 -12.04 -21.73 -11.71
N ASP A 244 -11.50 -20.70 -11.04
CA ASP A 244 -11.84 -20.42 -9.63
C ASP A 244 -13.04 -19.47 -9.54
N ALA A 245 -14.25 -20.04 -9.57
CA ALA A 245 -15.49 -19.30 -9.48
C ALA A 245 -15.66 -18.56 -8.13
N ALA A 246 -15.23 -19.18 -7.02
CA ALA A 246 -15.33 -18.58 -5.69
C ALA A 246 -14.43 -17.34 -5.57
N ARG A 247 -13.18 -17.43 -6.03
CA ARG A 247 -12.23 -16.32 -6.03
C ARG A 247 -12.70 -15.17 -6.93
N ARG A 248 -13.30 -15.49 -8.08
CA ARG A 248 -13.90 -14.49 -8.97
C ARG A 248 -15.12 -13.81 -8.35
N ALA A 249 -15.98 -14.57 -7.65
CA ALA A 249 -17.11 -14.01 -6.94
C ALA A 249 -16.67 -13.05 -5.83
N GLU A 250 -15.65 -13.42 -5.05
CA GLU A 250 -15.03 -12.56 -4.03
C GLU A 250 -14.46 -11.27 -4.66
N PHE A 251 -13.76 -11.40 -5.78
CA PHE A 251 -13.19 -10.24 -6.50
C PHE A 251 -14.30 -9.27 -6.97
N LYS A 252 -15.39 -9.79 -7.55
CA LYS A 252 -16.54 -8.95 -7.95
C LYS A 252 -17.17 -8.24 -6.75
N ALA A 253 -17.36 -8.95 -5.65
CA ALA A 253 -17.88 -8.38 -4.42
C ALA A 253 -16.97 -7.27 -3.88
N ALA A 254 -15.65 -7.49 -3.91
CA ALA A 254 -14.67 -6.49 -3.49
C ALA A 254 -14.68 -5.24 -4.40
N LEU A 255 -14.85 -5.41 -5.72
CA LEU A 255 -14.97 -4.27 -6.65
C LEU A 255 -16.25 -3.47 -6.41
N ALA A 256 -17.36 -4.15 -6.04
CA ALA A 256 -18.64 -3.49 -5.77
C ALA A 256 -18.63 -2.71 -4.46
N ASP A 257 -17.98 -3.26 -3.42
CA ASP A 257 -17.97 -2.71 -2.07
C ASP A 257 -16.56 -2.83 -1.45
N PRO A 258 -15.57 -2.03 -1.92
CA PRO A 258 -14.23 -2.03 -1.35
C PRO A 258 -14.25 -1.46 0.09
N ILE A 259 -13.32 -1.92 0.94
CA ILE A 259 -13.00 -1.26 2.21
C ILE A 259 -11.82 -0.31 2.03
N GLN A 260 -10.84 -0.72 1.22
CA GLN A 260 -9.73 0.14 0.82
C GLN A 260 -9.60 0.14 -0.70
N LEU A 261 -9.58 1.34 -1.27
CA LEU A 261 -9.31 1.59 -2.68
C LEU A 261 -7.88 2.14 -2.82
N HIS A 262 -7.00 1.38 -3.46
CA HIS A 262 -5.58 1.70 -3.60
C HIS A 262 -5.26 2.21 -5.01
N TYR A 263 -4.65 3.39 -5.10
CA TYR A 263 -4.25 4.02 -6.36
C TYR A 263 -2.81 3.66 -6.72
N ILE A 264 -2.62 2.49 -7.31
CA ILE A 264 -1.30 1.94 -7.65
C ILE A 264 -0.69 2.55 -8.92
N GLY A 265 0.61 2.34 -9.09
CA GLY A 265 1.37 2.77 -10.26
C GLY A 265 1.71 4.26 -10.28
N ALA A 266 2.29 4.73 -11.38
CA ALA A 266 2.78 6.09 -11.53
C ALA A 266 1.67 7.12 -11.76
N GLU A 267 0.51 6.67 -12.29
CA GLU A 267 -0.65 7.53 -12.54
C GLU A 267 -1.52 7.60 -11.29
N LYS A 268 -1.45 8.72 -10.59
CA LYS A 268 -2.20 8.97 -9.36
C LYS A 268 -3.32 9.98 -9.60
N PRO A 269 -4.38 9.98 -8.77
CA PRO A 269 -5.48 10.96 -8.89
C PRO A 269 -5.02 12.43 -8.88
N TRP A 270 -3.90 12.72 -8.25
CA TRP A 270 -3.34 14.08 -8.11
C TRP A 270 -2.32 14.46 -9.15
N ASN A 271 -1.89 13.56 -10.02
CA ASN A 271 -0.92 13.86 -11.08
C ASN A 271 -1.39 13.49 -12.49
N SER A 272 -2.53 12.79 -12.62
CA SER A 272 -3.01 12.28 -13.91
C SER A 272 -4.53 12.43 -14.05
N CYS A 273 -5.01 12.50 -15.29
CA CYS A 273 -6.44 12.46 -15.62
C CYS A 273 -6.87 11.05 -16.05
N GLY A 274 -8.13 10.69 -15.73
CA GLY A 274 -8.72 9.44 -16.18
C GLY A 274 -8.21 8.22 -15.39
N VAL A 275 -7.69 8.44 -14.20
CA VAL A 275 -7.37 7.37 -13.25
C VAL A 275 -8.70 6.73 -12.80
N PRO A 276 -8.83 5.39 -12.87
CA PRO A 276 -10.06 4.73 -12.40
C PRO A 276 -10.38 5.12 -10.97
N LYS A 277 -11.66 5.36 -10.69
CA LYS A 277 -12.15 5.82 -9.38
C LYS A 277 -11.56 7.15 -8.89
N GLN A 278 -10.95 7.95 -9.77
CA GLN A 278 -10.42 9.28 -9.44
C GLN A 278 -11.45 10.17 -8.73
N GLY A 279 -12.73 10.07 -9.11
CA GLY A 279 -13.81 10.85 -8.50
C GLY A 279 -14.00 10.56 -7.01
N VAL A 280 -13.74 9.33 -6.55
CA VAL A 280 -13.78 8.97 -5.12
C VAL A 280 -12.70 9.74 -4.37
N TRP A 281 -11.46 9.70 -4.86
CA TRP A 281 -10.35 10.42 -4.25
C TRP A 281 -10.58 11.94 -4.21
N LEU A 282 -11.09 12.52 -5.30
CA LEU A 282 -11.35 13.97 -5.39
C LEU A 282 -12.46 14.42 -4.43
N ARG A 283 -13.51 13.61 -4.26
CA ARG A 283 -14.56 13.86 -3.27
C ARG A 283 -13.98 13.86 -1.86
N THR A 284 -13.22 12.82 -1.50
CA THR A 284 -12.57 12.71 -0.20
C THR A 284 -11.57 13.85 0.04
N LEU A 285 -10.83 14.26 -0.99
CA LEU A 285 -9.94 15.43 -0.91
C LEU A 285 -10.69 16.70 -0.57
N TRP A 286 -11.87 16.90 -1.17
CA TRP A 286 -12.73 18.04 -0.87
C TRP A 286 -13.27 17.97 0.57
N GLU A 287 -13.76 16.83 1.00
CA GLU A 287 -14.23 16.58 2.37
C GLU A 287 -13.12 16.78 3.41
N ALA A 288 -11.90 16.39 3.10
CA ALA A 288 -10.71 16.66 3.91
C ALA A 288 -10.29 18.16 3.89
N GLY A 289 -10.95 19.02 3.10
CA GLY A 289 -10.64 20.45 3.01
C GLY A 289 -9.35 20.76 2.24
N GLN A 290 -8.93 19.88 1.31
CA GLN A 290 -7.66 20.01 0.61
C GLN A 290 -7.81 20.37 -0.89
N THR A 291 -8.94 20.89 -1.30
CA THR A 291 -9.27 21.21 -2.71
C THR A 291 -8.23 22.09 -3.40
N MET A 292 -7.69 23.08 -2.69
CA MET A 292 -6.66 23.98 -3.22
C MET A 292 -5.39 23.28 -3.66
N TYR A 293 -5.09 22.14 -3.09
CA TYR A 293 -3.98 21.30 -3.55
C TYR A 293 -4.21 20.82 -4.99
N TYR A 294 -5.39 20.28 -5.28
CA TYR A 294 -5.71 19.80 -6.62
C TYR A 294 -5.73 20.91 -7.66
N ILE A 295 -6.28 22.07 -7.30
CA ILE A 295 -6.28 23.26 -8.17
C ILE A 295 -4.84 23.61 -8.56
N ARG A 296 -3.89 23.56 -7.64
CA ARG A 296 -2.46 23.79 -7.92
C ARG A 296 -1.83 22.71 -8.80
N CYS A 297 -2.31 21.47 -8.72
CA CYS A 297 -1.83 20.38 -9.58
C CYS A 297 -2.37 20.44 -11.01
N LEU A 298 -3.55 21.07 -11.23
CA LEU A 298 -4.25 21.09 -12.52
C LEU A 298 -3.38 21.54 -13.71
N PRO A 299 -2.56 22.62 -13.64
CA PRO A 299 -1.73 23.01 -14.78
C PRO A 299 -0.75 21.91 -15.21
N GLY A 300 -0.16 21.20 -14.24
CA GLY A 300 0.74 20.06 -14.49
C GLY A 300 0.02 18.89 -15.14
N ILE A 301 -1.14 18.53 -14.59
CA ILE A 301 -2.00 17.46 -15.10
C ILE A 301 -2.44 17.73 -16.53
N LEU A 302 -2.92 18.95 -16.81
CA LEU A 302 -3.36 19.36 -18.15
C LEU A 302 -2.20 19.36 -19.14
N ARG A 303 -1.02 19.85 -18.74
CA ARG A 303 0.21 19.81 -19.57
C ARG A 303 0.61 18.38 -19.90
N GLN A 304 0.53 17.46 -18.92
CA GLN A 304 0.85 16.04 -19.15
C GLN A 304 -0.16 15.38 -20.10
N LYS A 305 -1.47 15.66 -19.92
CA LYS A 305 -2.52 15.20 -20.82
C LYS A 305 -2.30 15.72 -22.24
N TRP A 306 -2.04 17.01 -22.39
CA TRP A 306 -1.77 17.62 -23.70
C TRP A 306 -0.55 17.01 -24.39
N ARG A 307 0.56 16.79 -23.66
CA ARG A 307 1.74 16.09 -24.19
C ARG A 307 1.44 14.66 -24.62
N ARG A 308 0.55 13.95 -23.91
CA ARG A 308 0.16 12.56 -24.24
C ARG A 308 -0.67 12.47 -25.52
N TYR A 309 -1.53 13.44 -25.77
CA TYR A 309 -2.41 13.51 -26.94
C TYR A 309 -1.91 14.48 -28.02
N SER A 310 -0.68 14.99 -27.93
CA SER A 310 -0.14 15.91 -28.92
C SER A 310 0.06 15.23 -30.28
N LEU A 311 -0.25 15.96 -31.34
CA LEU A 311 -0.13 15.53 -32.76
C LEU A 311 1.29 14.98 -33.06
N ARG A 312 2.32 15.59 -32.47
CA ARG A 312 3.72 15.14 -32.56
C ARG A 312 3.93 13.70 -32.09
N ARG A 313 3.27 13.27 -31.00
CA ARG A 313 3.36 11.88 -30.49
C ARG A 313 2.57 10.92 -31.36
N PHE A 314 1.42 11.36 -31.89
CA PHE A 314 0.62 10.58 -32.82
C PHE A 314 1.40 10.30 -34.11
N ILE A 315 1.97 11.34 -34.72
CA ILE A 315 2.83 11.23 -35.89
C ILE A 315 4.07 10.35 -35.61
N GLY A 316 4.73 10.54 -34.46
CA GLY A 316 5.88 9.71 -34.07
C GLY A 316 5.57 8.24 -33.82
N LYS A 317 4.33 7.90 -33.40
CA LYS A 317 3.86 6.51 -33.31
C LYS A 317 3.54 5.93 -34.70
N LEU A 318 2.94 6.75 -35.56
CA LEU A 318 2.63 6.35 -36.94
C LEU A 318 3.91 6.05 -37.73
N MET A 319 4.90 6.95 -37.63
CA MET A 319 6.20 6.79 -38.30
C MET A 319 7.01 5.58 -37.80
N ARG A 320 6.85 5.19 -36.52
CA ARG A 320 7.47 3.96 -36.00
C ARG A 320 6.78 2.69 -36.48
N LYS A 321 5.45 2.71 -36.67
CA LYS A 321 4.72 1.57 -37.25
C LYS A 321 4.96 1.38 -38.74
N ILE A 322 5.35 2.45 -39.47
CA ILE A 322 5.68 2.36 -40.89
C ILE A 322 7.13 1.86 -41.13
N LYS A 323 7.98 1.94 -40.09
CA LYS A 323 9.39 1.47 -40.15
C LYS A 323 9.59 0.05 -39.62
N GLN A 324 8.55 -0.60 -39.13
CA GLN A 324 8.48 -2.03 -38.81
C GLN A 324 7.71 -2.80 -39.90
#